data_f54008c37d6493baa72b9f767d359b7b
#
_entry.id   f54008c37d6493baa72b9f767d359b7b
#
_cell.length_a   1.000
_cell.length_b   1.000
_cell.length_c   1.000
_cell.angle_alpha   90.00
_cell.angle_beta   90.00
_cell.angle_gamma   90.00
#
_symmetry.space_group_name_H-M   'P 1'
#
loop_
_entity.id
_entity.type
_entity.pdbx_description
1 polymer ?
#
loop_
_entity_poly.entity_id
_entity_poly.type
_entity_poly.pdbx_seq_one_letter_code
_entity_poly.pdbx_strand_id
1 'polypeptide(L)'
;MKKIMVLLLLIALPPFLFPDIRNRDKPVKGEWDFRLEKVWEVDKAGGEVFGLPFTLTVAEDERVYIYDPKNEKNFILDKDGALVSTFGRSGQGPGELIGQERTFFIDGRLAIIDGVGIKYFSRDGSYLKTSGLEKFRRSPQIILGEDEFISFPMTAIGAPEGRGEVYYSKLDSAVERKIGDFSLTQAGIGSVGETVMDIIIIGLSPLLVAGYDHGRLYWGASHSYQIHISDLEGRALGGFSVDRKARRVSNSFKKKFFKGPNVPPEMVAAIANSFSNRLTYFHRIEVHDGLVYVFVPELDLDQGKARTAQIDIFSAEGRYLYRARLDFGKGLTHLFSPLSNLCFRNGYLYAVCVRADDTVVLVKYRVTLPKG
;
A
#
# COMPACT_ATOMS: atom_id res chain seq x y z
N MET A 1 -49.26 -39.10 -25.68
CA MET A 1 -47.85 -38.71 -25.51
C MET A 1 -47.78 -37.56 -24.52
N LYS A 2 -47.42 -37.81 -23.23
CA LYS A 2 -47.28 -36.78 -22.18
C LYS A 2 -45.87 -36.22 -22.25
N LYS A 3 -45.74 -34.93 -22.56
CA LYS A 3 -44.45 -34.19 -22.49
C LYS A 3 -44.16 -33.95 -21.02
N ILE A 4 -43.10 -34.58 -20.50
CA ILE A 4 -42.51 -34.30 -19.19
C ILE A 4 -41.65 -33.06 -19.39
N MET A 5 -42.06 -31.95 -18.81
CA MET A 5 -41.30 -30.71 -18.73
C MET A 5 -40.41 -30.80 -17.48
N VAL A 6 -39.13 -31.08 -17.69
CA VAL A 6 -38.13 -31.04 -16.60
C VAL A 6 -37.79 -29.60 -16.31
N LEU A 7 -38.32 -29.09 -15.19
CA LEU A 7 -37.99 -27.78 -14.66
C LEU A 7 -36.61 -27.87 -13.94
N LEU A 8 -35.55 -27.45 -14.61
CA LEU A 8 -34.23 -27.29 -13.97
C LEU A 8 -34.32 -26.12 -12.99
N LEU A 9 -34.51 -26.41 -11.71
CA LEU A 9 -34.38 -25.47 -10.63
C LEU A 9 -32.86 -25.18 -10.47
N LEU A 10 -32.37 -24.09 -11.05
CA LEU A 10 -31.09 -23.51 -10.71
C LEU A 10 -31.18 -23.02 -9.27
N ILE A 11 -30.76 -23.87 -8.32
CA ILE A 11 -30.52 -23.45 -6.94
C ILE A 11 -29.29 -22.56 -7.00
N ALA A 12 -29.50 -21.25 -7.01
CA ALA A 12 -28.46 -20.30 -6.72
C ALA A 12 -28.00 -20.57 -5.28
N LEU A 13 -26.91 -21.30 -5.12
CA LEU A 13 -26.27 -21.44 -3.83
C LEU A 13 -25.95 -20.01 -3.34
N PRO A 14 -26.38 -19.63 -2.12
CA PRO A 14 -26.02 -18.33 -1.57
C PRO A 14 -24.49 -18.25 -1.54
N PRO A 15 -23.90 -17.11 -1.84
CA PRO A 15 -22.46 -16.93 -1.73
C PRO A 15 -22.07 -17.36 -0.32
N PHE A 16 -21.07 -18.22 -0.20
CA PHE A 16 -20.54 -18.67 1.09
C PHE A 16 -20.12 -17.44 1.87
N LEU A 17 -20.94 -16.97 2.78
CA LEU A 17 -20.61 -15.98 3.79
C LEU A 17 -19.64 -16.68 4.75
N PHE A 18 -18.36 -16.34 4.67
CA PHE A 18 -17.42 -16.76 5.70
C PHE A 18 -17.75 -15.99 6.97
N PRO A 19 -17.92 -16.66 8.13
CA PRO A 19 -18.08 -15.95 9.38
C PRO A 19 -16.83 -15.16 9.72
N ASP A 20 -16.99 -14.04 10.42
CA ASP A 20 -15.86 -13.26 10.91
C ASP A 20 -14.94 -14.12 11.79
N ILE A 21 -13.68 -14.27 11.39
CA ILE A 21 -12.70 -15.06 12.12
C ILE A 21 -12.03 -14.17 13.18
N ARG A 22 -12.16 -14.56 14.44
CA ARG A 22 -11.44 -13.92 15.54
C ARG A 22 -10.16 -14.70 15.86
N ASN A 23 -9.03 -14.09 15.57
CA ASN A 23 -7.73 -14.66 15.83
C ASN A 23 -7.18 -14.16 17.17
N ARG A 24 -6.53 -15.04 17.93
CA ARG A 24 -5.64 -14.63 19.02
C ARG A 24 -4.39 -13.98 18.43
N ASP A 25 -3.66 -13.15 19.20
CA ASP A 25 -2.37 -12.58 18.76
C ASP A 25 -1.23 -13.62 18.82
N LYS A 26 -1.52 -14.79 18.24
CA LYS A 26 -0.57 -15.89 18.11
C LYS A 26 -0.88 -16.68 16.83
N PRO A 27 0.04 -16.73 15.87
CA PRO A 27 -0.16 -17.47 14.63
C PRO A 27 -0.21 -18.99 14.91
N VAL A 28 -1.03 -19.70 14.12
CA VAL A 28 -1.25 -21.15 14.34
C VAL A 28 -0.11 -22.01 13.83
N LYS A 29 0.66 -21.54 12.84
CA LYS A 29 1.81 -22.22 12.25
C LYS A 29 3.16 -21.64 12.72
N GLY A 30 3.14 -20.60 13.59
CA GLY A 30 4.33 -20.02 14.21
C GLY A 30 5.00 -18.89 13.44
N GLU A 31 6.30 -18.74 13.62
CA GLU A 31 7.10 -17.72 12.93
C GLU A 31 7.50 -18.21 11.54
N TRP A 32 7.57 -17.27 10.57
CA TRP A 32 8.05 -17.53 9.22
C TRP A 32 9.32 -16.74 8.95
N ASP A 33 10.33 -17.43 8.42
CA ASP A 33 11.57 -16.82 7.94
C ASP A 33 11.56 -16.76 6.42
N PHE A 34 11.55 -15.55 5.87
CA PHE A 34 11.64 -15.32 4.42
C PHE A 34 12.98 -15.69 3.82
N ARG A 35 14.03 -15.89 4.63
CA ARG A 35 15.38 -16.24 4.19
C ARG A 35 15.88 -15.31 3.09
N LEU A 36 15.98 -14.01 3.42
CA LEU A 36 16.41 -13.00 2.46
C LEU A 36 17.83 -13.24 2.00
N GLU A 37 18.02 -13.69 0.75
CA GLU A 37 19.31 -13.82 0.09
C GLU A 37 19.49 -12.68 -0.90
N LYS A 38 20.42 -11.76 -0.62
CA LYS A 38 20.67 -10.61 -1.50
C LYS A 38 21.19 -11.06 -2.86
N VAL A 39 20.48 -10.69 -3.93
CA VAL A 39 20.83 -10.97 -5.32
C VAL A 39 21.65 -9.83 -5.89
N TRP A 40 21.16 -8.60 -5.78
CA TRP A 40 21.87 -7.40 -6.17
C TRP A 40 21.42 -6.19 -5.34
N GLU A 41 22.25 -5.15 -5.37
CA GLU A 41 22.01 -3.86 -4.72
C GLU A 41 22.57 -2.77 -5.62
N VAL A 42 21.75 -1.75 -5.92
CA VAL A 42 22.13 -0.61 -6.76
C VAL A 42 21.76 0.71 -6.06
N ASP A 43 22.65 1.69 -6.12
CA ASP A 43 22.48 3.03 -5.56
C ASP A 43 22.32 4.11 -6.64
N LYS A 44 22.46 3.73 -7.91
CA LYS A 44 22.36 4.61 -9.06
C LYS A 44 21.89 3.88 -10.30
N ALA A 45 21.36 4.63 -11.25
CA ALA A 45 20.98 4.14 -12.56
C ALA A 45 21.45 5.13 -13.64
N GLY A 46 22.18 4.64 -14.66
CA GLY A 46 22.73 5.50 -15.73
C GLY A 46 23.67 6.61 -15.25
N GLY A 47 24.35 6.40 -14.12
CA GLY A 47 25.24 7.39 -13.50
C GLY A 47 24.54 8.33 -12.51
N GLU A 48 23.20 8.35 -12.45
CA GLU A 48 22.42 9.17 -11.51
C GLU A 48 22.17 8.40 -10.19
N VAL A 49 22.55 9.00 -9.07
CA VAL A 49 22.33 8.46 -7.73
C VAL A 49 20.87 8.61 -7.36
N PHE A 50 20.27 7.57 -6.77
CA PHE A 50 18.91 7.63 -6.26
C PHE A 50 18.81 8.66 -5.13
N GLY A 51 17.81 9.53 -5.26
CA GLY A 51 17.57 10.56 -4.26
C GLY A 51 16.54 10.16 -3.22
N LEU A 52 15.35 9.81 -3.66
CA LEU A 52 14.25 9.38 -2.81
C LEU A 52 13.26 8.55 -3.65
N PRO A 53 13.58 7.32 -4.05
CA PRO A 53 12.63 6.48 -4.77
C PRO A 53 11.33 6.32 -3.97
N PHE A 54 10.22 6.77 -4.57
CA PHE A 54 8.95 6.92 -3.86
C PHE A 54 7.99 5.78 -4.17
N THR A 55 7.96 5.34 -5.44
CA THR A 55 7.16 4.19 -5.86
C THR A 55 8.05 3.16 -6.55
N LEU A 56 7.70 1.90 -6.32
CA LEU A 56 8.36 0.73 -6.89
C LEU A 56 7.28 -0.22 -7.40
N THR A 57 7.37 -0.64 -8.65
CA THR A 57 6.58 -1.75 -9.17
C THR A 57 7.44 -2.67 -10.04
N VAL A 58 7.05 -3.95 -10.14
CA VAL A 58 7.82 -4.98 -10.84
C VAL A 58 6.90 -5.74 -11.78
N ALA A 59 7.31 -5.85 -13.05
CA ALA A 59 6.61 -6.61 -14.08
C ALA A 59 6.84 -8.12 -13.96
N GLU A 60 6.10 -8.91 -14.76
CA GLU A 60 6.23 -10.38 -14.81
C GLU A 60 7.62 -10.83 -15.31
N ASP A 61 8.26 -10.04 -16.17
CA ASP A 61 9.61 -10.28 -16.69
C ASP A 61 10.72 -9.73 -15.78
N GLU A 62 10.35 -9.36 -14.53
CA GLU A 62 11.24 -8.84 -13.51
C GLU A 62 11.86 -7.47 -13.82
N ARG A 63 11.37 -6.73 -14.82
CA ARG A 63 11.69 -5.31 -14.96
C ARG A 63 11.17 -4.53 -13.77
N VAL A 64 12.00 -3.63 -13.28
CA VAL A 64 11.71 -2.78 -12.13
C VAL A 64 11.47 -1.37 -12.59
N TYR A 65 10.38 -0.77 -12.15
CA TYR A 65 10.00 0.61 -12.45
C TYR A 65 10.01 1.41 -11.15
N ILE A 66 10.78 2.48 -11.13
CA ILE A 66 10.98 3.32 -9.94
C ILE A 66 10.72 4.76 -10.32
N TYR A 67 9.91 5.46 -9.55
CA TYR A 67 9.83 6.92 -9.60
C TYR A 67 10.68 7.53 -8.50
N ASP A 68 11.56 8.43 -8.89
CA ASP A 68 12.38 9.22 -7.98
C ASP A 68 12.03 10.71 -8.13
N PRO A 69 11.25 11.29 -7.20
CA PRO A 69 10.83 12.67 -7.26
C PRO A 69 11.98 13.66 -7.14
N LYS A 70 13.11 13.28 -6.54
CA LYS A 70 14.27 14.14 -6.46
C LYS A 70 14.99 14.28 -7.82
N ASN A 71 14.96 13.22 -8.61
CA ASN A 71 15.45 13.21 -9.99
C ASN A 71 14.37 13.57 -11.02
N GLU A 72 13.11 13.75 -10.59
CA GLU A 72 11.93 14.09 -11.40
C GLU A 72 11.72 13.15 -12.60
N LYS A 73 12.00 11.85 -12.43
CA LYS A 73 11.86 10.87 -13.52
C LYS A 73 11.59 9.45 -13.02
N ASN A 74 11.13 8.63 -13.94
CA ASN A 74 11.04 7.19 -13.76
C ASN A 74 12.25 6.49 -14.37
N PHE A 75 12.79 5.50 -13.67
CA PHE A 75 13.81 4.58 -14.15
C PHE A 75 13.20 3.22 -14.44
N ILE A 76 13.60 2.62 -15.54
CA ILE A 76 13.33 1.23 -15.88
C ILE A 76 14.65 0.46 -15.75
N LEU A 77 14.68 -0.49 -14.83
CA LEU A 77 15.81 -1.40 -14.67
C LEU A 77 15.43 -2.80 -15.16
N ASP A 78 16.42 -3.53 -15.66
CA ASP A 78 16.24 -4.94 -15.98
C ASP A 78 16.26 -5.84 -14.72
N LYS A 79 16.09 -7.14 -14.91
CA LYS A 79 16.11 -8.15 -13.84
C LYS A 79 17.43 -8.21 -13.05
N ASP A 80 18.51 -7.70 -13.61
CA ASP A 80 19.86 -7.69 -13.05
C ASP A 80 20.22 -6.31 -12.43
N GLY A 81 19.29 -5.34 -12.47
CA GLY A 81 19.43 -4.01 -11.89
C GLY A 81 20.12 -3.00 -12.81
N ALA A 82 20.39 -3.34 -14.07
CA ALA A 82 20.96 -2.40 -15.03
C ALA A 82 19.88 -1.47 -15.60
N LEU A 83 20.24 -0.20 -15.86
CA LEU A 83 19.34 0.78 -16.48
C LEU A 83 19.02 0.37 -17.92
N VAL A 84 17.72 0.26 -18.20
CA VAL A 84 17.18 0.06 -19.55
C VAL A 84 16.87 1.41 -20.21
N SER A 85 16.07 2.24 -19.53
CA SER A 85 15.66 3.56 -20.01
C SER A 85 15.10 4.41 -18.87
N THR A 86 14.81 5.69 -19.17
CA THR A 86 14.07 6.60 -18.30
C THR A 86 12.89 7.19 -19.05
N PHE A 87 11.82 7.58 -18.34
CA PHE A 87 10.64 8.18 -18.96
C PHE A 87 9.89 9.09 -17.98
N GLY A 88 8.86 9.81 -18.45
CA GLY A 88 7.93 10.53 -17.62
C GLY A 88 8.57 11.73 -16.91
N ARG A 89 9.12 12.67 -17.68
CA ARG A 89 9.60 13.96 -17.14
C ARG A 89 8.45 14.78 -16.54
N SER A 90 8.76 15.71 -15.67
CA SER A 90 7.80 16.66 -15.09
C SER A 90 7.17 17.54 -16.18
N GLY A 91 5.84 17.74 -16.14
CA GLY A 91 5.10 18.58 -17.07
C GLY A 91 3.68 18.14 -17.32
N GLN A 92 2.98 18.82 -18.26
CA GLN A 92 1.56 18.59 -18.57
C GLN A 92 1.31 18.00 -19.97
N GLY A 93 2.35 17.84 -20.77
CA GLY A 93 2.24 17.29 -22.11
C GLY A 93 2.01 15.78 -22.14
N PRO A 94 1.78 15.21 -23.36
CA PRO A 94 1.69 13.78 -23.54
C PRO A 94 2.96 13.07 -23.01
N GLY A 95 2.79 12.13 -22.09
CA GLY A 95 3.90 11.40 -21.47
C GLY A 95 4.67 12.16 -20.39
N GLU A 96 4.33 13.41 -20.10
CA GLU A 96 4.82 14.15 -18.93
C GLU A 96 3.94 13.86 -17.71
N LEU A 97 4.45 14.02 -16.50
CA LEU A 97 3.78 13.68 -15.25
C LEU A 97 3.71 14.88 -14.30
N ILE A 98 2.55 15.06 -13.66
CA ILE A 98 2.33 16.08 -12.64
C ILE A 98 2.13 15.38 -11.29
N GLY A 99 3.17 15.37 -10.44
CA GLY A 99 3.03 14.86 -9.09
C GLY A 99 2.61 13.40 -9.06
N GLN A 100 3.46 12.51 -9.55
CA GLN A 100 3.18 11.07 -9.59
C GLN A 100 2.86 10.53 -8.18
N GLU A 101 1.66 9.92 -8.04
CA GLU A 101 1.18 9.38 -6.78
C GLU A 101 1.46 7.87 -6.65
N ARG A 102 1.13 7.11 -7.69
CA ARG A 102 1.24 5.65 -7.69
C ARG A 102 1.57 5.10 -9.07
N THR A 103 2.22 3.95 -9.09
CA THR A 103 2.54 3.19 -10.31
C THR A 103 2.08 1.75 -10.14
N PHE A 104 1.41 1.24 -11.16
CA PHE A 104 0.98 -0.15 -11.27
C PHE A 104 1.50 -0.74 -12.57
N PHE A 105 1.81 -2.04 -12.56
CA PHE A 105 2.03 -2.80 -13.79
C PHE A 105 0.87 -3.76 -13.96
N ILE A 106 0.08 -3.57 -15.02
CA ILE A 106 -1.13 -4.33 -15.27
C ILE A 106 -1.34 -4.54 -16.77
N ASP A 107 -1.77 -5.73 -17.18
CA ASP A 107 -2.04 -6.09 -18.57
C ASP A 107 -0.88 -5.74 -19.54
N GLY A 108 0.37 -5.94 -19.05
CA GLY A 108 1.57 -5.70 -19.84
C GLY A 108 1.97 -4.24 -20.04
N ARG A 109 1.37 -3.30 -19.31
CA ARG A 109 1.63 -1.86 -19.38
C ARG A 109 1.74 -1.22 -18.00
N LEU A 110 2.29 -0.02 -17.94
CA LEU A 110 2.32 0.80 -16.74
C LEU A 110 1.08 1.70 -16.69
N ALA A 111 0.43 1.74 -15.55
CA ALA A 111 -0.60 2.71 -15.21
C ALA A 111 -0.06 3.61 -14.08
N ILE A 112 0.07 4.89 -14.36
CA ILE A 112 0.59 5.90 -13.44
C ILE A 112 -0.54 6.86 -13.09
N ILE A 113 -0.83 6.98 -11.80
CA ILE A 113 -1.77 7.97 -11.29
C ILE A 113 -0.97 9.24 -11.01
N ASP A 114 -1.42 10.34 -11.62
CA ASP A 114 -0.86 11.68 -11.42
C ASP A 114 -1.97 12.72 -11.13
N GLY A 115 -1.61 13.99 -11.03
CA GLY A 115 -2.54 15.07 -10.70
C GLY A 115 -3.69 15.28 -11.68
N VAL A 116 -3.69 14.65 -12.86
CA VAL A 116 -4.73 14.84 -13.91
C VAL A 116 -5.48 13.57 -14.28
N GLY A 117 -4.94 12.38 -13.93
CA GLY A 117 -5.62 11.14 -14.29
C GLY A 117 -4.75 9.90 -14.19
N ILE A 118 -5.10 8.89 -14.99
CA ILE A 118 -4.30 7.69 -15.14
C ILE A 118 -3.59 7.77 -16.49
N LYS A 119 -2.27 7.82 -16.47
CA LYS A 119 -1.44 7.80 -17.69
C LYS A 119 -0.90 6.39 -17.91
N TYR A 120 -1.10 5.92 -19.13
CA TYR A 120 -0.66 4.59 -19.53
C TYR A 120 0.61 4.70 -20.37
N PHE A 121 1.58 3.85 -20.04
CA PHE A 121 2.84 3.71 -20.77
C PHE A 121 3.05 2.24 -21.13
N SER A 122 3.72 2.02 -22.25
CA SER A 122 4.19 0.70 -22.62
C SER A 122 5.28 0.20 -21.64
N ARG A 123 5.64 -1.04 -21.76
CA ARG A 123 6.67 -1.69 -20.93
C ARG A 123 8.06 -1.02 -21.03
N ASP A 124 8.35 -0.35 -22.12
CA ASP A 124 9.60 0.40 -22.36
C ASP A 124 9.51 1.89 -22.02
N GLY A 125 8.38 2.34 -21.45
CA GLY A 125 8.17 3.71 -21.02
C GLY A 125 7.62 4.65 -22.08
N SER A 126 7.21 4.15 -23.28
CA SER A 126 6.57 4.97 -24.29
C SER A 126 5.13 5.31 -23.89
N TYR A 127 4.77 6.58 -24.00
CA TYR A 127 3.41 7.04 -23.66
C TYR A 127 2.37 6.43 -24.61
N LEU A 128 1.26 5.96 -24.04
CA LEU A 128 0.15 5.37 -24.79
C LEU A 128 -1.09 6.25 -24.81
N LYS A 129 -1.61 6.60 -23.62
CA LYS A 129 -2.82 7.42 -23.47
C LYS A 129 -2.95 7.99 -22.05
N THR A 130 -3.86 8.93 -21.90
CA THR A 130 -4.35 9.40 -20.58
C THR A 130 -5.85 9.12 -20.48
N SER A 131 -6.28 8.60 -19.35
CA SER A 131 -7.69 8.52 -18.97
C SER A 131 -7.95 9.50 -17.82
N GLY A 132 -8.81 10.49 -18.08
CA GLY A 132 -9.17 11.51 -17.10
C GLY A 132 -10.04 10.95 -15.97
N LEU A 133 -9.90 11.54 -14.81
CA LEU A 133 -10.64 11.15 -13.59
C LEU A 133 -11.67 12.19 -13.17
N GLU A 134 -11.99 13.18 -14.00
CA GLU A 134 -12.85 14.33 -13.64
C GLU A 134 -14.26 13.90 -13.24
N LYS A 135 -14.72 12.75 -13.74
CA LYS A 135 -16.04 12.19 -13.43
C LYS A 135 -16.10 11.45 -12.08
N PHE A 136 -14.93 11.17 -11.49
CA PHE A 136 -14.83 10.38 -10.27
C PHE A 136 -14.48 11.27 -9.08
N ARG A 137 -15.09 10.96 -7.96
CA ARG A 137 -14.93 11.76 -6.74
C ARG A 137 -13.61 11.56 -6.01
N ARG A 138 -12.89 10.46 -6.33
CA ARG A 138 -11.70 10.02 -5.59
C ARG A 138 -10.66 9.44 -6.51
N SER A 139 -9.40 9.69 -6.20
CA SER A 139 -8.27 9.08 -6.91
C SER A 139 -8.24 7.57 -6.71
N PRO A 140 -7.88 6.80 -7.74
CA PRO A 140 -7.66 5.37 -7.65
C PRO A 140 -6.61 5.02 -6.60
N GLN A 141 -6.86 3.94 -5.87
CA GLN A 141 -5.93 3.39 -4.89
C GLN A 141 -5.39 2.02 -5.32
N ILE A 142 -6.17 1.27 -6.10
CA ILE A 142 -5.81 -0.01 -6.68
C ILE A 142 -6.34 -0.02 -8.11
N ILE A 143 -5.48 -0.28 -9.08
CA ILE A 143 -5.87 -0.51 -10.48
C ILE A 143 -6.10 -2.01 -10.65
N LEU A 144 -7.26 -2.38 -11.17
CA LEU A 144 -7.68 -3.77 -11.39
C LEU A 144 -7.50 -4.21 -12.85
N GLY A 145 -7.58 -3.28 -13.76
CA GLY A 145 -7.48 -3.45 -15.20
C GLY A 145 -7.35 -2.10 -15.88
N GLU A 146 -7.40 -2.08 -17.22
CA GLU A 146 -7.22 -0.85 -17.99
C GLU A 146 -8.20 0.27 -17.61
N ASP A 147 -9.46 -0.11 -17.35
CA ASP A 147 -10.55 0.82 -17.08
C ASP A 147 -11.23 0.59 -15.73
N GLU A 148 -10.64 -0.21 -14.85
CA GLU A 148 -11.23 -0.61 -13.58
C GLU A 148 -10.31 -0.32 -12.40
N PHE A 149 -10.87 0.26 -11.33
CA PHE A 149 -10.10 0.60 -10.14
C PHE A 149 -10.95 0.62 -8.87
N ILE A 150 -10.26 0.50 -7.74
CA ILE A 150 -10.83 0.76 -6.41
C ILE A 150 -10.35 2.12 -5.94
N SER A 151 -11.29 2.93 -5.45
CA SER A 151 -11.02 4.26 -4.89
C SER A 151 -11.54 4.39 -3.46
N PHE A 152 -10.78 5.09 -2.64
CA PHE A 152 -11.14 5.45 -1.26
C PHE A 152 -10.21 6.57 -0.74
N PRO A 153 -10.64 7.38 0.22
CA PRO A 153 -9.73 8.30 0.91
C PRO A 153 -8.82 7.50 1.85
N MET A 154 -7.52 7.67 1.73
CA MET A 154 -6.56 6.97 2.61
C MET A 154 -6.61 7.45 4.06
N THR A 155 -6.98 8.72 4.28
CA THR A 155 -6.95 9.38 5.58
C THR A 155 -8.29 10.03 5.90
N ALA A 156 -8.46 10.46 7.15
CA ALA A 156 -9.63 11.19 7.59
C ALA A 156 -9.84 12.52 6.84
N ILE A 157 -8.81 13.11 6.25
CA ILE A 157 -8.88 14.36 5.48
C ILE A 157 -9.74 14.18 4.23
N GLY A 158 -9.57 13.08 3.52
CA GLY A 158 -10.41 12.71 2.39
C GLY A 158 -11.77 12.09 2.80
N ALA A 159 -12.06 11.99 4.10
CA ALA A 159 -13.25 11.36 4.67
C ALA A 159 -13.98 12.37 5.58
N PRO A 160 -14.91 13.20 5.06
CA PRO A 160 -15.68 14.16 5.85
C PRO A 160 -16.27 13.50 7.10
N GLU A 161 -16.20 14.20 8.23
CA GLU A 161 -16.66 13.69 9.55
C GLU A 161 -15.97 12.36 9.99
N GLY A 162 -14.78 12.05 9.43
CA GLY A 162 -14.10 10.79 9.73
C GLY A 162 -14.77 9.55 9.12
N ARG A 163 -15.72 9.74 8.21
CA ARG A 163 -16.40 8.67 7.47
C ARG A 163 -15.92 8.66 6.03
N GLY A 164 -15.67 7.48 5.51
CA GLY A 164 -15.30 7.27 4.12
C GLY A 164 -15.98 6.05 3.54
N GLU A 165 -15.87 5.96 2.25
CA GLU A 165 -16.50 4.90 1.47
C GLU A 165 -15.47 4.32 0.49
N VAL A 166 -15.55 3.02 0.28
CA VAL A 166 -14.77 2.28 -0.70
C VAL A 166 -15.64 2.06 -1.94
N TYR A 167 -15.12 2.41 -3.10
CA TYR A 167 -15.81 2.28 -4.37
C TYR A 167 -15.03 1.43 -5.36
N TYR A 168 -15.75 0.58 -6.08
CA TYR A 168 -15.34 0.06 -7.38
C TYR A 168 -15.79 1.03 -8.45
N SER A 169 -14.92 1.33 -9.39
CA SER A 169 -15.18 2.28 -10.47
C SER A 169 -14.74 1.74 -11.81
N LYS A 170 -15.48 2.11 -12.87
CA LYS A 170 -15.18 1.74 -14.24
C LYS A 170 -15.18 2.98 -15.13
N LEU A 171 -14.05 3.26 -15.78
CA LEU A 171 -13.81 4.50 -16.53
C LEU A 171 -14.72 4.66 -17.74
N ASP A 172 -14.87 3.60 -18.55
CA ASP A 172 -15.58 3.62 -19.81
C ASP A 172 -17.10 3.92 -19.67
N SER A 173 -17.70 3.43 -18.61
CA SER A 173 -19.14 3.54 -18.32
C SER A 173 -19.48 4.56 -17.23
N ALA A 174 -18.47 5.23 -16.65
CA ALA A 174 -18.62 6.13 -15.51
C ALA A 174 -19.40 5.49 -14.32
N VAL A 175 -19.27 4.18 -14.17
CA VAL A 175 -19.87 3.45 -13.06
C VAL A 175 -19.07 3.67 -11.80
N GLU A 176 -19.74 4.05 -10.72
CA GLU A 176 -19.22 3.98 -9.35
C GLU A 176 -20.18 3.10 -8.52
N ARG A 177 -19.62 2.05 -7.93
CA ARG A 177 -20.36 1.14 -7.03
C ARG A 177 -19.72 1.15 -5.66
N LYS A 178 -20.50 1.48 -4.65
CA LYS A 178 -20.05 1.42 -3.26
C LYS A 178 -19.86 -0.04 -2.82
N ILE A 179 -18.68 -0.32 -2.27
CA ILE A 179 -18.31 -1.63 -1.71
C ILE A 179 -18.52 -1.64 -0.19
N GLY A 180 -18.19 -0.56 0.49
CA GLY A 180 -18.29 -0.51 1.95
C GLY A 180 -18.11 0.87 2.53
N ASP A 181 -18.40 0.97 3.83
CA ASP A 181 -18.24 2.16 4.65
C ASP A 181 -17.18 1.92 5.72
N PHE A 182 -16.45 2.96 6.09
CA PHE A 182 -15.53 2.92 7.20
C PHE A 182 -15.53 4.23 7.99
N SER A 183 -15.03 4.15 9.24
CA SER A 183 -14.78 5.31 10.07
C SER A 183 -13.30 5.41 10.34
N LEU A 184 -12.73 6.60 10.18
CA LEU A 184 -11.37 6.94 10.60
C LEU A 184 -11.46 7.98 11.71
N THR A 185 -10.78 7.74 12.80
CA THR A 185 -10.56 8.79 13.80
C THR A 185 -9.63 9.82 13.19
N GLN A 186 -10.02 11.10 13.26
CA GLN A 186 -9.12 12.19 12.87
C GLN A 186 -7.86 12.13 13.73
N ALA A 187 -6.72 11.99 13.06
CA ALA A 187 -5.41 12.06 13.69
C ALA A 187 -4.42 12.66 12.69
N GLY A 188 -3.52 13.49 13.17
CA GLY A 188 -2.45 14.04 12.34
C GLY A 188 -2.80 15.31 11.56
N ILE A 189 -3.89 15.99 11.89
CA ILE A 189 -4.13 17.34 11.40
C ILE A 189 -3.42 18.31 12.36
N GLY A 190 -2.21 18.70 11.99
CA GLY A 190 -1.53 19.80 12.65
C GLY A 190 -2.05 21.11 12.07
N SER A 191 -2.71 21.96 12.87
CA SER A 191 -2.92 23.36 12.50
C SER A 191 -1.86 24.21 13.16
N VAL A 192 -1.21 25.05 12.37
CA VAL A 192 -0.28 26.06 12.86
C VAL A 192 -0.78 27.42 12.37
N GLY A 193 -1.45 28.15 13.25
CA GLY A 193 -2.17 29.34 12.85
C GLY A 193 -3.31 29.00 11.89
N GLU A 194 -3.40 29.72 10.77
CA GLU A 194 -4.37 29.46 9.70
C GLU A 194 -3.94 28.35 8.72
N THR A 195 -2.71 27.82 8.84
CA THR A 195 -2.19 26.80 7.94
C THR A 195 -2.49 25.41 8.48
N VAL A 196 -3.33 24.66 7.79
CA VAL A 196 -3.57 23.24 8.05
C VAL A 196 -2.46 22.45 7.36
N MET A 197 -1.64 21.76 8.12
CA MET A 197 -0.62 20.85 7.60
C MET A 197 -1.06 19.41 7.76
N ASP A 198 -1.17 18.70 6.64
CA ASP A 198 -1.46 17.28 6.62
C ASP A 198 -0.16 16.49 6.80
N ILE A 199 0.05 16.00 8.02
CA ILE A 199 1.21 15.17 8.32
C ILE A 199 0.75 13.72 8.48
N ILE A 200 1.04 12.90 7.49
CA ILE A 200 0.81 11.45 7.59
C ILE A 200 2.07 10.81 8.15
N ILE A 201 1.95 10.26 9.35
CA ILE A 201 3.02 9.47 9.96
C ILE A 201 2.53 8.05 10.14
N ILE A 202 3.16 7.15 9.42
CA ILE A 202 2.82 5.75 9.50
C ILE A 202 3.10 5.22 10.90
N GLY A 203 2.13 4.50 11.43
CA GLY A 203 2.11 4.06 12.80
C GLY A 203 1.38 5.02 13.76
N LEU A 204 1.27 6.33 13.42
CA LEU A 204 0.54 7.30 14.24
C LEU A 204 -0.75 7.80 13.58
N SER A 205 -0.78 7.84 12.25
CA SER A 205 -1.97 8.24 11.49
C SER A 205 -2.80 7.02 11.13
N PRO A 206 -4.08 6.95 11.49
CA PRO A 206 -4.99 5.95 10.98
C PRO A 206 -5.14 6.07 9.47
N LEU A 207 -4.99 4.95 8.78
CA LEU A 207 -5.13 4.85 7.34
C LEU A 207 -6.21 3.82 7.00
N LEU A 208 -6.97 4.06 5.94
CA LEU A 208 -7.65 3.00 5.23
C LEU A 208 -6.65 2.36 4.27
N VAL A 209 -6.57 1.05 4.30
CA VAL A 209 -5.72 0.29 3.39
C VAL A 209 -6.50 -0.89 2.83
N ALA A 210 -6.15 -1.29 1.62
CA ALA A 210 -6.76 -2.42 0.95
C ALA A 210 -5.75 -3.19 0.10
N GLY A 211 -6.03 -4.46 -0.12
CA GLY A 211 -5.36 -5.35 -1.07
C GLY A 211 -6.42 -6.13 -1.86
N TYR A 212 -6.12 -6.47 -3.09
CA TYR A 212 -7.04 -7.16 -3.98
C TYR A 212 -6.37 -8.36 -4.64
N ASP A 213 -7.08 -9.46 -4.70
CA ASP A 213 -6.66 -10.66 -5.43
C ASP A 213 -7.88 -11.53 -5.79
N HIS A 214 -7.92 -12.06 -7.01
CA HIS A 214 -8.93 -13.02 -7.48
C HIS A 214 -10.39 -12.69 -7.10
N GLY A 215 -10.80 -11.45 -7.37
CA GLY A 215 -12.18 -11.00 -7.12
C GLY A 215 -12.50 -10.67 -5.66
N ARG A 216 -11.54 -10.74 -4.75
CA ARG A 216 -11.70 -10.42 -3.33
C ARG A 216 -10.94 -9.16 -2.96
N LEU A 217 -11.62 -8.23 -2.34
CA LEU A 217 -11.05 -7.03 -1.75
C LEU A 217 -10.93 -7.22 -0.23
N TYR A 218 -9.73 -7.11 0.29
CA TYR A 218 -9.39 -7.12 1.72
C TYR A 218 -9.13 -5.69 2.15
N TRP A 219 -9.90 -5.15 3.07
CA TRP A 219 -9.76 -3.75 3.44
C TRP A 219 -10.06 -3.50 4.93
N GLY A 220 -9.45 -2.46 5.48
CA GLY A 220 -9.66 -2.12 6.88
C GLY A 220 -9.04 -0.79 7.26
N ALA A 221 -9.59 -0.18 8.33
CA ALA A 221 -9.06 1.03 8.94
C ALA A 221 -8.04 0.66 10.02
N SER A 222 -6.83 1.17 9.91
CA SER A 222 -5.67 0.71 10.69
C SER A 222 -5.69 1.05 12.19
N HIS A 223 -6.68 1.80 12.65
CA HIS A 223 -6.89 2.07 14.08
C HIS A 223 -7.50 0.88 14.85
N SER A 224 -8.02 -0.11 14.12
CA SER A 224 -8.47 -1.40 14.67
C SER A 224 -7.83 -2.54 13.88
N TYR A 225 -7.56 -3.70 14.52
CA TYR A 225 -7.08 -4.86 13.78
C TYR A 225 -8.27 -5.68 13.28
N GLN A 226 -9.02 -5.07 12.37
CA GLN A 226 -10.14 -5.71 11.69
C GLN A 226 -10.01 -5.50 10.18
N ILE A 227 -10.15 -6.58 9.41
CA ILE A 227 -10.08 -6.59 7.96
C ILE A 227 -11.36 -7.21 7.44
N HIS A 228 -12.03 -6.50 6.56
CA HIS A 228 -13.24 -6.92 5.85
C HIS A 228 -12.86 -7.59 4.54
N ILE A 229 -13.65 -8.56 4.12
CA ILE A 229 -13.51 -9.24 2.83
C ILE A 229 -14.82 -9.01 2.07
N SER A 230 -14.70 -8.42 0.88
CA SER A 230 -15.85 -8.13 0.00
C SER A 230 -15.54 -8.55 -1.43
N ASP A 231 -16.56 -8.77 -2.24
CA ASP A 231 -16.38 -8.82 -3.69
C ASP A 231 -16.51 -7.41 -4.31
N LEU A 232 -16.34 -7.33 -5.64
CA LEU A 232 -16.48 -6.08 -6.37
C LEU A 232 -17.92 -5.62 -6.54
N GLU A 233 -18.90 -6.47 -6.25
CA GLU A 233 -20.34 -6.15 -6.19
C GLU A 233 -20.73 -5.51 -4.85
N GLY A 234 -19.81 -5.44 -3.87
CA GLY A 234 -20.05 -4.92 -2.53
C GLY A 234 -20.72 -5.93 -1.60
N ARG A 235 -20.77 -7.21 -1.98
CA ARG A 235 -21.26 -8.25 -1.08
C ARG A 235 -20.19 -8.58 -0.06
N ALA A 236 -20.53 -8.55 1.21
CA ALA A 236 -19.66 -9.00 2.29
C ALA A 236 -19.43 -10.51 2.15
N LEU A 237 -18.18 -10.93 2.02
CA LEU A 237 -17.78 -12.33 2.00
C LEU A 237 -17.33 -12.83 3.38
N GLY A 238 -17.10 -11.91 4.34
CA GLY A 238 -16.67 -12.16 5.70
C GLY A 238 -15.64 -11.16 6.15
N GLY A 239 -14.83 -11.54 7.16
CA GLY A 239 -13.76 -10.71 7.68
C GLY A 239 -12.95 -11.44 8.73
N PHE A 240 -11.93 -10.76 9.24
CA PHE A 240 -11.14 -11.28 10.35
C PHE A 240 -10.57 -10.18 11.22
N SER A 241 -10.30 -10.53 12.45
CA SER A 241 -9.68 -9.64 13.43
C SER A 241 -8.58 -10.37 14.20
N VAL A 242 -7.70 -9.58 14.83
CA VAL A 242 -6.69 -10.09 15.75
C VAL A 242 -6.87 -9.42 17.10
N ASP A 243 -7.01 -10.22 18.17
CA ASP A 243 -7.07 -9.71 19.54
C ASP A 243 -5.68 -9.29 20.03
N ARG A 244 -5.21 -8.18 19.46
CA ARG A 244 -3.91 -7.56 19.77
C ARG A 244 -4.12 -6.28 20.55
N LYS A 245 -3.36 -6.12 21.63
CA LYS A 245 -3.35 -4.87 22.40
C LYS A 245 -2.63 -3.78 21.62
N ALA A 246 -3.28 -2.61 21.49
CA ALA A 246 -2.64 -1.44 20.88
C ALA A 246 -1.40 -1.02 21.68
N ARG A 247 -0.29 -0.79 20.99
CA ARG A 247 0.93 -0.26 21.61
C ARG A 247 0.72 1.23 21.92
N ARG A 248 1.12 1.65 23.13
CA ARG A 248 1.01 3.04 23.57
C ARG A 248 2.25 3.85 23.18
N VAL A 249 2.02 5.08 22.81
CA VAL A 249 3.06 6.08 22.53
C VAL A 249 2.87 7.27 23.48
N SER A 250 3.94 7.64 24.19
CA SER A 250 3.89 8.77 25.11
C SER A 250 3.92 10.12 24.37
N ASN A 251 3.32 11.13 24.97
CA ASN A 251 3.42 12.50 24.45
C ASN A 251 4.86 13.02 24.43
N SER A 252 5.70 12.59 25.39
CA SER A 252 7.12 12.95 25.40
C SER A 252 7.85 12.39 24.20
N PHE A 253 7.58 11.13 23.82
CA PHE A 253 8.12 10.54 22.60
C PHE A 253 7.68 11.32 21.36
N LYS A 254 6.37 11.59 21.22
CA LYS A 254 5.84 12.34 20.07
C LYS A 254 6.48 13.73 19.97
N LYS A 255 6.63 14.46 21.08
CA LYS A 255 7.34 15.76 21.10
C LYS A 255 8.80 15.63 20.67
N LYS A 256 9.51 14.57 21.11
CA LYS A 256 10.89 14.31 20.67
C LYS A 256 10.95 14.00 19.17
N PHE A 257 10.03 13.19 18.68
CA PHE A 257 9.92 12.81 17.27
C PHE A 257 9.70 14.01 16.33
N PHE A 258 8.82 14.94 16.72
CA PHE A 258 8.50 16.13 15.92
C PHE A 258 9.46 17.31 16.13
N LYS A 259 10.41 17.19 17.04
CA LYS A 259 11.39 18.23 17.31
C LYS A 259 12.39 18.33 16.16
N GLY A 260 12.30 19.40 15.38
CA GLY A 260 13.27 19.74 14.32
C GLY A 260 14.04 21.03 14.65
N PRO A 261 15.13 21.32 13.96
CA PRO A 261 15.96 22.50 14.22
C PRO A 261 15.19 23.83 14.04
N ASN A 262 14.17 23.85 13.18
CA ASN A 262 13.40 25.06 12.85
C ASN A 262 11.91 24.95 13.27
N VAL A 263 11.56 24.02 14.16
CA VAL A 263 10.17 23.83 14.61
C VAL A 263 9.99 24.45 16.00
N PRO A 264 9.17 25.51 16.15
CA PRO A 264 8.89 26.11 17.45
C PRO A 264 8.33 25.12 18.46
N PRO A 265 8.68 25.22 19.77
CA PRO A 265 8.22 24.27 20.79
C PRO A 265 6.69 24.15 20.91
N GLU A 266 5.96 25.28 20.76
CA GLU A 266 4.50 25.31 20.74
C GLU A 266 3.92 24.53 19.56
N MET A 267 4.55 24.63 18.38
CA MET A 267 4.19 23.86 17.19
C MET A 267 4.43 22.37 17.40
N VAL A 268 5.59 21.99 17.96
CA VAL A 268 5.90 20.59 18.31
C VAL A 268 4.84 20.03 19.25
N ALA A 269 4.41 20.81 20.25
CA ALA A 269 3.38 20.39 21.20
C ALA A 269 2.01 20.23 20.52
N ALA A 270 1.61 21.17 19.67
CA ALA A 270 0.35 21.13 18.92
C ALA A 270 0.30 19.89 18.00
N ILE A 271 1.36 19.67 17.20
CA ILE A 271 1.48 18.50 16.33
C ILE A 271 1.44 17.21 17.15
N ALA A 272 2.24 17.10 18.22
CA ALA A 272 2.27 15.90 19.05
C ALA A 272 0.90 15.57 19.67
N ASN A 273 0.12 16.57 20.03
CA ASN A 273 -1.21 16.40 20.62
C ASN A 273 -2.28 16.03 19.58
N SER A 274 -2.09 16.33 18.30
CA SER A 274 -3.02 15.95 17.23
C SER A 274 -2.97 14.47 16.88
N PHE A 275 -1.91 13.75 17.26
CA PHE A 275 -1.77 12.33 17.02
C PHE A 275 -2.26 11.46 18.19
N SER A 276 -2.81 10.30 17.87
CA SER A 276 -3.21 9.29 18.86
C SER A 276 -2.05 8.89 19.78
N ASN A 277 -2.38 8.55 21.03
CA ASN A 277 -1.44 7.90 21.97
C ASN A 277 -1.35 6.37 21.77
N ARG A 278 -1.88 5.87 20.67
CA ARG A 278 -1.84 4.45 20.28
C ARG A 278 -1.29 4.35 18.88
N LEU A 279 -0.40 3.40 18.65
CA LEU A 279 0.04 3.03 17.30
C LEU A 279 -1.10 2.39 16.53
N THR A 280 -1.10 2.61 15.23
CA THR A 280 -1.96 1.86 14.31
C THR A 280 -1.53 0.39 14.25
N TYR A 281 -2.44 -0.49 13.89
CA TYR A 281 -2.18 -1.93 13.85
C TYR A 281 -1.47 -2.37 12.58
N PHE A 282 -1.77 -1.73 11.47
CA PHE A 282 -1.19 -2.05 10.16
C PHE A 282 -1.19 -0.80 9.27
N HIS A 283 -0.47 -0.86 8.15
CA HIS A 283 -0.38 0.25 7.22
C HIS A 283 -0.47 -0.19 5.75
N ARG A 284 -0.44 -1.49 5.51
CA ARG A 284 -0.49 -2.07 4.16
C ARG A 284 -1.07 -3.47 4.21
N ILE A 285 -1.81 -3.83 3.17
CA ILE A 285 -2.30 -5.18 2.90
C ILE A 285 -1.85 -5.55 1.50
N GLU A 286 -1.21 -6.71 1.34
CA GLU A 286 -0.93 -7.34 0.06
C GLU A 286 -1.54 -8.73 0.03
N VAL A 287 -1.92 -9.19 -1.16
CA VAL A 287 -2.49 -10.52 -1.34
C VAL A 287 -1.74 -11.22 -2.46
N HIS A 288 -1.18 -12.39 -2.17
CA HIS A 288 -0.42 -13.20 -3.11
C HIS A 288 -0.67 -14.68 -2.84
N ASP A 289 -0.90 -15.45 -3.90
CA ASP A 289 -1.01 -16.92 -3.84
C ASP A 289 -2.01 -17.43 -2.77
N GLY A 290 -3.15 -16.71 -2.62
CA GLY A 290 -4.17 -17.05 -1.64
C GLY A 290 -3.80 -16.73 -0.20
N LEU A 291 -2.74 -15.98 0.05
CA LEU A 291 -2.33 -15.49 1.37
C LEU A 291 -2.48 -13.98 1.47
N VAL A 292 -2.87 -13.51 2.64
CA VAL A 292 -3.01 -12.09 2.97
C VAL A 292 -1.87 -11.67 3.88
N TYR A 293 -1.04 -10.75 3.40
CA TYR A 293 0.10 -10.19 4.11
C TYR A 293 -0.27 -8.84 4.69
N VAL A 294 -0.28 -8.72 6.00
CA VAL A 294 -0.63 -7.50 6.72
C VAL A 294 0.62 -6.92 7.35
N PHE A 295 1.03 -5.76 6.87
CA PHE A 295 2.27 -5.10 7.30
C PHE A 295 2.01 -4.26 8.55
N VAL A 296 2.67 -4.62 9.64
CA VAL A 296 2.55 -3.98 10.94
C VAL A 296 3.66 -2.95 11.11
N PRO A 297 3.33 -1.67 11.38
CA PRO A 297 4.36 -0.65 11.59
C PRO A 297 5.08 -0.88 12.91
N GLU A 298 6.38 -0.71 12.91
CA GLU A 298 7.18 -0.64 14.12
C GLU A 298 7.85 0.73 14.19
N LEU A 299 7.63 1.45 15.28
CA LEU A 299 8.37 2.66 15.57
C LEU A 299 9.57 2.29 16.43
N ASP A 300 10.76 2.65 15.97
CA ASP A 300 11.94 2.68 16.80
C ASP A 300 11.82 3.89 17.74
N LEU A 301 11.44 3.60 18.99
CA LEU A 301 11.19 4.64 19.97
C LEU A 301 12.46 5.40 20.38
N ASP A 302 13.64 4.82 20.16
CA ASP A 302 14.91 5.45 20.50
C ASP A 302 15.41 6.36 19.38
N GLN A 303 15.24 5.93 18.13
CA GLN A 303 15.69 6.69 16.95
C GLN A 303 14.62 7.56 16.31
N GLY A 304 13.34 7.41 16.70
CA GLY A 304 12.24 8.16 16.10
C GLY A 304 11.98 7.78 14.63
N LYS A 305 12.35 6.58 14.20
CA LYS A 305 12.16 6.10 12.82
C LYS A 305 11.05 5.05 12.75
N ALA A 306 10.23 5.11 11.71
CA ALA A 306 9.30 4.06 11.40
C ALA A 306 9.99 2.95 10.60
N ARG A 307 9.69 1.69 10.92
CA ARG A 307 10.23 0.51 10.22
C ARG A 307 9.08 -0.43 9.86
N THR A 308 9.18 -1.09 8.72
CA THR A 308 8.39 -2.30 8.48
C THR A 308 9.13 -3.47 9.10
N ALA A 309 8.80 -3.82 10.32
CA ALA A 309 9.51 -4.89 11.01
C ALA A 309 8.74 -6.20 10.98
N GLN A 310 7.42 -6.17 10.94
CA GLN A 310 6.59 -7.36 11.09
C GLN A 310 5.57 -7.47 9.97
N ILE A 311 5.35 -8.70 9.51
CA ILE A 311 4.26 -9.06 8.61
C ILE A 311 3.47 -10.19 9.26
N ASP A 312 2.17 -9.97 9.43
CA ASP A 312 1.25 -11.03 9.83
C ASP A 312 0.65 -11.65 8.56
N ILE A 313 0.66 -12.98 8.47
CA ILE A 313 0.27 -13.71 7.26
C ILE A 313 -0.96 -14.55 7.57
N PHE A 314 -2.01 -14.36 6.78
CA PHE A 314 -3.30 -15.03 6.94
C PHE A 314 -3.64 -15.86 5.71
N SER A 315 -4.52 -16.87 5.87
CA SER A 315 -5.18 -17.51 4.74
C SER A 315 -6.15 -16.54 4.06
N ALA A 316 -6.63 -16.87 2.86
CA ALA A 316 -7.62 -16.08 2.13
C ALA A 316 -8.93 -15.88 2.92
N GLU A 317 -9.27 -16.79 3.86
CA GLU A 317 -10.42 -16.68 4.74
C GLU A 317 -10.14 -15.88 6.02
N GLY A 318 -8.85 -15.53 6.29
CA GLY A 318 -8.44 -14.73 7.43
C GLY A 318 -7.96 -15.50 8.66
N ARG A 319 -7.57 -16.79 8.53
CA ARG A 319 -6.92 -17.52 9.63
C ARG A 319 -5.47 -17.05 9.78
N TYR A 320 -5.06 -16.63 10.96
CA TYR A 320 -3.71 -16.16 11.24
C TYR A 320 -2.71 -17.33 11.22
N LEU A 321 -1.95 -17.46 10.14
CA LEU A 321 -1.06 -18.59 9.89
C LEU A 321 0.35 -18.36 10.44
N TYR A 322 0.99 -17.27 10.07
CA TYR A 322 2.38 -16.99 10.40
C TYR A 322 2.58 -15.54 10.83
N ARG A 323 3.63 -15.32 11.60
CA ARG A 323 4.26 -14.02 11.84
C ARG A 323 5.64 -14.05 11.23
N ALA A 324 5.99 -13.03 10.47
CA ALA A 324 7.31 -12.90 9.86
C ALA A 324 7.95 -11.56 10.23
N ARG A 325 9.26 -11.50 10.15
CA ARG A 325 10.03 -10.26 10.22
C ARG A 325 10.90 -10.15 8.98
N LEU A 326 11.01 -8.93 8.45
CA LEU A 326 11.94 -8.62 7.37
C LEU A 326 13.23 -8.10 7.98
N ASP A 327 14.30 -8.85 7.80
CA ASP A 327 15.67 -8.44 8.13
C ASP A 327 16.45 -8.24 6.85
N PHE A 328 16.67 -6.99 6.46
CA PHE A 328 17.37 -6.61 5.24
C PHE A 328 18.90 -6.76 5.35
N GLY A 329 19.38 -7.25 6.49
CA GLY A 329 20.80 -7.45 6.75
C GLY A 329 21.49 -6.23 7.42
N LYS A 330 22.75 -6.45 7.80
CA LYS A 330 23.51 -5.46 8.55
C LYS A 330 23.70 -4.15 7.77
N GLY A 331 23.33 -3.04 8.38
CA GLY A 331 23.55 -1.70 7.82
C GLY A 331 22.49 -1.26 6.80
N LEU A 332 21.45 -2.06 6.53
CA LEU A 332 20.33 -1.68 5.68
C LEU A 332 19.07 -1.48 6.51
N THR A 333 18.38 -0.38 6.23
CA THR A 333 17.05 -0.10 6.80
C THR A 333 16.09 0.16 5.65
N HIS A 334 14.92 -0.48 5.65
CA HIS A 334 13.89 -0.22 4.66
C HIS A 334 13.47 1.25 4.72
N LEU A 335 13.50 1.93 3.58
CA LEU A 335 12.99 3.28 3.45
C LEU A 335 11.45 3.19 3.47
N PHE A 336 10.88 3.64 4.57
CA PHE A 336 9.47 3.52 4.78
C PHE A 336 8.67 4.53 3.95
N SER A 337 7.77 4.06 3.09
CA SER A 337 6.84 4.88 2.32
C SER A 337 5.41 4.33 2.45
N PRO A 338 4.38 5.20 2.57
CA PRO A 338 2.98 4.76 2.55
C PRO A 338 2.58 4.22 1.19
N LEU A 339 3.33 4.52 0.12
CA LEU A 339 2.88 4.28 -1.25
C LEU A 339 3.48 3.01 -1.80
N SER A 340 4.42 2.38 -1.58
CA SER A 340 4.93 1.15 -2.17
C SER A 340 6.36 1.28 -2.69
N ASN A 341 7.28 1.09 -1.80
CA ASN A 341 8.69 0.91 -2.12
C ASN A 341 9.22 -0.46 -1.67
N LEU A 342 8.31 -1.42 -1.62
CA LEU A 342 8.57 -2.83 -1.35
C LEU A 342 7.60 -3.66 -2.20
N CYS A 343 8.08 -4.68 -2.91
CA CYS A 343 7.28 -5.50 -3.80
C CYS A 343 7.75 -6.96 -3.76
N PHE A 344 6.83 -7.89 -3.51
CA PHE A 344 7.06 -9.32 -3.72
C PHE A 344 6.66 -9.71 -5.13
N ARG A 345 7.58 -10.33 -5.88
CA ARG A 345 7.31 -10.80 -7.24
C ARG A 345 8.19 -11.98 -7.60
N ASN A 346 7.60 -13.03 -8.19
CA ASN A 346 8.32 -14.20 -8.75
C ASN A 346 9.36 -14.83 -7.80
N GLY A 347 9.04 -14.92 -6.49
CA GLY A 347 9.98 -15.46 -5.49
C GLY A 347 11.11 -14.50 -5.11
N TYR A 348 10.96 -13.21 -5.41
CA TYR A 348 11.87 -12.16 -5.00
C TYR A 348 11.14 -11.08 -4.19
N LEU A 349 11.90 -10.41 -3.34
CA LEU A 349 11.53 -9.17 -2.68
C LEU A 349 12.40 -8.05 -3.24
N TYR A 350 11.77 -7.02 -3.73
CA TYR A 350 12.42 -5.77 -4.13
C TYR A 350 12.11 -4.71 -3.08
N ALA A 351 13.11 -4.00 -2.61
CA ALA A 351 12.92 -3.00 -1.57
C ALA A 351 13.84 -1.80 -1.76
N VAL A 352 13.31 -0.62 -1.51
CA VAL A 352 14.12 0.59 -1.36
C VAL A 352 14.61 0.66 0.08
N CYS A 353 15.92 0.67 0.26
CA CYS A 353 16.56 0.70 1.56
C CYS A 353 17.49 1.91 1.68
N VAL A 354 17.92 2.17 2.90
CA VAL A 354 18.92 3.20 3.21
C VAL A 354 20.09 2.52 3.94
N ARG A 355 21.31 2.77 3.48
CA ARG A 355 22.54 2.36 4.17
C ARG A 355 22.79 3.22 5.42
N ALA A 356 23.72 2.78 6.25
CA ALA A 356 24.12 3.52 7.46
C ALA A 356 24.72 4.91 7.19
N ASP A 357 25.20 5.16 5.98
CA ASP A 357 25.74 6.44 5.48
C ASP A 357 24.67 7.31 4.78
N ASP A 358 23.38 6.99 4.97
CA ASP A 358 22.22 7.64 4.35
C ASP A 358 22.12 7.46 2.82
N THR A 359 22.92 6.59 2.21
CA THR A 359 22.81 6.27 0.78
C THR A 359 21.54 5.46 0.53
N VAL A 360 20.69 5.94 -0.39
CA VAL A 360 19.49 5.24 -0.82
C VAL A 360 19.85 4.17 -1.85
N VAL A 361 19.34 2.97 -1.66
CA VAL A 361 19.63 1.82 -2.52
C VAL A 361 18.34 1.06 -2.86
N LEU A 362 18.28 0.51 -4.05
CA LEU A 362 17.32 -0.53 -4.40
C LEU A 362 18.00 -1.88 -4.24
N VAL A 363 17.33 -2.81 -3.59
CA VAL A 363 17.85 -4.16 -3.32
C VAL A 363 16.87 -5.22 -3.79
N LYS A 364 17.37 -6.25 -4.43
CA LYS A 364 16.64 -7.47 -4.78
C LYS A 364 17.12 -8.62 -3.90
N TYR A 365 16.18 -9.28 -3.25
CA TYR A 365 16.41 -10.49 -2.47
C TYR A 365 15.66 -11.66 -3.07
N ARG A 366 16.29 -12.84 -3.12
CA ARG A 366 15.55 -14.08 -3.25
C ARG A 366 14.85 -14.38 -1.93
N VAL A 367 13.58 -14.82 -1.99
CA VAL A 367 12.79 -15.08 -0.79
C VAL A 367 12.10 -16.45 -0.87
N THR A 368 11.88 -17.04 0.29
CA THR A 368 11.00 -18.20 0.43
C THR A 368 9.65 -17.73 0.94
N LEU A 369 8.62 -17.80 0.10
CA LEU A 369 7.25 -17.46 0.50
C LEU A 369 6.58 -18.67 1.16
N PRO A 370 5.73 -18.47 2.18
CA PRO A 370 4.93 -19.53 2.76
C PRO A 370 3.92 -20.04 1.74
N LYS A 371 3.58 -21.32 1.87
CA LYS A 371 2.49 -21.92 1.11
C LYS A 371 1.21 -21.88 1.93
N GLY A 372 0.10 -21.60 1.28
CA GLY A 372 -1.25 -21.53 1.87
C GLY A 372 -1.72 -22.82 2.53
#